data_8c06a7856d805c6d584e3356f66a6172
#
_entry.id   8c06a7856d805c6d584e3356f66a6172
#
_cell.length_a   1.000
_cell.length_b   1.000
_cell.length_c   1.000
_cell.angle_alpha   90.00
_cell.angle_beta   90.00
_cell.angle_gamma   90.00
#
_symmetry.space_group_name_H-M   'P 1'
#
loop_
_entity.id
_entity.type
_entity.pdbx_description
1 polymer ?
#
loop_
_entity_poly.entity_id
_entity_poly.type
_entity_poly.pdbx_seq_one_letter_code
_entity_poly.pdbx_strand_id
1 'polypeptide(L)'
;MAVYAVGDIQGCLQPLQCLLNEVDFSPSRDTLWAVGDLVNRGPASLETLRYLDNLGNACISVLGNHDLHLLACAYDRTRLRKSDTLLPILEAPDSERLLHNLRQRPLAHFDSSRNIIMTHAGIPPIWSIDQTCQYAAEVEAVLRCDQQLPWFLDEMYGNEPARWDESLDGTSRLRVITNYLTRMRFCAADGTLDLKSKANPKDAPDGYCPWFKLPRRDPDTRIIFGHWAALEGKVKVPGINALDTGCVWGNRLTLMNVDSGEKHRCKCRH
;
A
#
# COMPACT_ATOMS: atom_id res chain seq x y z
N MET A 1 -20.94 -11.80 7.55
CA MET A 1 -19.96 -10.71 7.55
C MET A 1 -18.73 -11.19 6.80
N ALA A 2 -18.48 -10.64 5.63
CA ALA A 2 -17.33 -11.00 4.81
C ALA A 2 -16.25 -9.91 4.87
N VAL A 3 -14.99 -10.30 4.72
CA VAL A 3 -13.87 -9.37 4.54
C VAL A 3 -13.33 -9.56 3.13
N TYR A 4 -13.26 -8.47 2.39
CA TYR A 4 -12.71 -8.45 1.04
C TYR A 4 -11.46 -7.58 0.99
N ALA A 5 -10.41 -8.04 0.32
CA ALA A 5 -9.19 -7.26 0.09
C ALA A 5 -9.09 -6.87 -1.39
N VAL A 6 -8.84 -5.61 -1.68
CA VAL A 6 -8.66 -5.07 -3.04
C VAL A 6 -7.24 -4.59 -3.27
N GLY A 7 -6.72 -4.85 -4.47
CA GLY A 7 -5.42 -4.36 -4.93
C GLY A 7 -5.39 -2.85 -5.18
N ASP A 8 -4.26 -2.37 -5.71
CA ASP A 8 -4.00 -0.97 -6.02
C ASP A 8 -5.11 -0.37 -6.88
N ILE A 9 -5.87 0.57 -6.30
CA ILE A 9 -7.03 1.19 -6.96
C ILE A 9 -6.57 2.31 -7.90
N GLN A 10 -5.65 3.14 -7.44
CA GLN A 10 -5.03 4.23 -8.18
C GLN A 10 -6.05 5.07 -8.98
N GLY A 11 -7.15 5.49 -8.35
CA GLY A 11 -8.20 6.29 -9.01
C GLY A 11 -9.07 5.55 -10.02
N CYS A 12 -9.05 4.21 -10.04
CA CYS A 12 -9.90 3.38 -10.90
C CYS A 12 -11.22 3.02 -10.20
N LEU A 13 -12.05 4.03 -9.92
CA LEU A 13 -13.29 3.86 -9.14
C LEU A 13 -14.30 2.90 -9.79
N GLN A 14 -14.52 3.00 -11.10
CA GLN A 14 -15.52 2.14 -11.78
C GLN A 14 -15.22 0.65 -11.65
N PRO A 15 -13.96 0.16 -11.85
CA PRO A 15 -13.60 -1.22 -11.57
C PRO A 15 -13.82 -1.63 -10.12
N LEU A 16 -13.57 -0.73 -9.14
CA LEU A 16 -13.85 -1.01 -7.75
C LEU A 16 -15.36 -1.21 -7.51
N GLN A 17 -16.19 -0.31 -7.99
CA GLN A 17 -17.65 -0.42 -7.87
C GLN A 17 -18.19 -1.67 -8.57
N CYS A 18 -17.65 -2.01 -9.74
CA CYS A 18 -17.98 -3.25 -10.45
C CYS A 18 -17.75 -4.48 -9.56
N LEU A 19 -16.59 -4.57 -8.91
CA LEU A 19 -16.25 -5.70 -8.04
C LEU A 19 -17.10 -5.74 -6.76
N LEU A 20 -17.34 -4.61 -6.13
CA LEU A 20 -18.19 -4.54 -4.94
C LEU A 20 -19.64 -4.93 -5.24
N ASN A 21 -20.17 -4.55 -6.42
CA ASN A 21 -21.49 -4.98 -6.88
C ASN A 21 -21.53 -6.48 -7.21
N GLU A 22 -20.47 -7.05 -7.81
CA GLU A 22 -20.39 -8.48 -8.14
C GLU A 22 -20.51 -9.37 -6.90
N VAL A 23 -19.96 -8.92 -5.76
CA VAL A 23 -20.01 -9.68 -4.50
C VAL A 23 -21.14 -9.23 -3.56
N ASP A 24 -22.08 -8.40 -4.03
CA ASP A 24 -23.15 -7.82 -3.20
C ASP A 24 -22.62 -7.22 -1.89
N PHE A 25 -21.53 -6.43 -1.98
CA PHE A 25 -20.91 -5.80 -0.82
C PHE A 25 -21.84 -4.80 -0.15
N SER A 26 -21.99 -4.92 1.16
CA SER A 26 -22.76 -3.98 1.98
C SER A 26 -21.92 -3.44 3.13
N PRO A 27 -21.69 -2.11 3.24
CA PRO A 27 -20.88 -1.54 4.32
C PRO A 27 -21.46 -1.73 5.72
N SER A 28 -22.74 -2.09 5.84
CA SER A 28 -23.37 -2.45 7.12
C SER A 28 -23.09 -3.90 7.56
N ARG A 29 -22.60 -4.73 6.66
CA ARG A 29 -22.39 -6.17 6.87
C ARG A 29 -20.94 -6.58 6.66
N ASP A 30 -20.24 -5.97 5.69
CA ASP A 30 -18.96 -6.44 5.19
C ASP A 30 -17.87 -5.39 5.39
N THR A 31 -16.61 -5.80 5.32
CA THR A 31 -15.45 -4.91 5.43
C THR A 31 -14.58 -5.01 4.17
N LEU A 32 -14.18 -3.87 3.65
CA LEU A 32 -13.22 -3.74 2.55
C LEU A 32 -11.83 -3.43 3.12
N TRP A 33 -10.85 -4.26 2.79
CA TRP A 33 -9.44 -3.96 2.99
C TRP A 33 -8.84 -3.45 1.67
N ALA A 34 -8.10 -2.34 1.69
CA ALA A 34 -7.40 -1.83 0.52
C ALA A 34 -5.88 -1.79 0.79
N VAL A 35 -5.11 -2.37 -0.13
CA VAL A 35 -3.65 -2.55 0.05
C VAL A 35 -2.83 -1.27 -0.14
N GLY A 36 -3.47 -0.10 -0.18
CA GLY A 36 -2.83 1.18 -0.47
C GLY A 36 -2.86 1.54 -1.96
N ASP A 37 -2.16 2.63 -2.30
CA ASP A 37 -2.21 3.25 -3.62
C ASP A 37 -3.67 3.47 -4.07
N LEU A 38 -4.40 4.21 -3.24
CA LEU A 38 -5.82 4.51 -3.46
C LEU A 38 -6.01 5.48 -4.62
N VAL A 39 -5.05 6.38 -4.80
CA VAL A 39 -5.08 7.53 -5.70
C VAL A 39 -3.90 7.54 -6.67
N ASN A 40 -3.92 8.53 -7.57
CA ASN A 40 -2.91 8.82 -8.57
C ASN A 40 -3.00 7.91 -9.82
N ARG A 41 -2.48 8.39 -10.93
CA ARG A 41 -2.41 7.73 -12.24
C ARG A 41 -3.75 7.55 -12.94
N GLY A 42 -4.75 7.02 -12.29
CA GLY A 42 -6.08 6.80 -12.85
C GLY A 42 -6.94 8.06 -12.90
N PRO A 43 -8.10 7.98 -13.57
CA PRO A 43 -8.87 9.17 -13.95
C PRO A 43 -9.72 9.75 -12.83
N ALA A 44 -10.03 9.00 -11.77
CA ALA A 44 -11.02 9.36 -10.76
C ALA A 44 -10.44 9.31 -9.32
N SER A 45 -9.25 9.92 -9.11
CA SER A 45 -8.57 9.88 -7.81
C SER A 45 -9.38 10.57 -6.70
N LEU A 46 -10.00 11.71 -6.99
CA LEU A 46 -10.84 12.45 -6.03
C LEU A 46 -12.08 11.64 -5.64
N GLU A 47 -12.79 11.13 -6.62
CA GLU A 47 -14.01 10.36 -6.44
C GLU A 47 -13.73 9.04 -5.71
N THR A 48 -12.59 8.40 -6.01
CA THR A 48 -12.14 7.18 -5.31
C THR A 48 -11.89 7.49 -3.84
N LEU A 49 -11.16 8.54 -3.53
CA LEU A 49 -10.86 8.90 -2.15
C LEU A 49 -12.13 9.24 -1.36
N ARG A 50 -13.04 10.01 -1.95
CA ARG A 50 -14.36 10.31 -1.37
C ARG A 50 -15.19 9.05 -1.15
N TYR A 51 -15.21 8.15 -2.12
CA TYR A 51 -15.95 6.89 -2.02
C TYR A 51 -15.45 6.05 -0.84
N LEU A 52 -14.13 5.86 -0.72
CA LEU A 52 -13.53 5.09 0.37
C LEU A 52 -13.70 5.77 1.74
N ASP A 53 -13.64 7.09 1.77
CA ASP A 53 -13.89 7.87 2.98
C ASP A 53 -15.34 7.72 3.47
N ASN A 54 -16.31 7.71 2.54
CA ASN A 54 -17.72 7.51 2.84
C ASN A 54 -18.06 6.10 3.33
N LEU A 55 -17.20 5.09 3.09
CA LEU A 55 -17.38 3.76 3.68
C LEU A 55 -17.11 3.75 5.19
N GLY A 56 -16.42 4.77 5.72
CA GLY A 56 -16.11 4.89 7.15
C GLY A 56 -15.42 3.64 7.69
N ASN A 57 -15.93 3.09 8.78
CA ASN A 57 -15.38 1.90 9.44
C ASN A 57 -15.49 0.60 8.61
N ALA A 58 -16.27 0.61 7.54
CA ALA A 58 -16.36 -0.52 6.62
C ALA A 58 -15.17 -0.58 5.64
N CYS A 59 -14.25 0.41 5.68
CA CYS A 59 -13.04 0.43 4.86
C CYS A 59 -11.80 0.57 5.73
N ILE A 60 -10.96 -0.45 5.74
CA ILE A 60 -9.61 -0.42 6.32
C ILE A 60 -8.63 -0.40 5.16
N SER A 61 -7.83 0.66 5.04
CA SER A 61 -6.75 0.69 4.05
C SER A 61 -5.42 0.97 4.71
N VAL A 62 -4.36 0.40 4.16
CA VAL A 62 -3.00 0.85 4.44
C VAL A 62 -2.61 1.96 3.47
N LEU A 63 -1.53 2.70 3.77
CA LEU A 63 -0.98 3.71 2.89
C LEU A 63 0.00 3.09 1.89
N GLY A 64 -0.16 3.43 0.62
CA GLY A 64 0.80 3.16 -0.43
C GLY A 64 1.74 4.34 -0.69
N ASN A 65 2.72 4.13 -1.56
CA ASN A 65 3.66 5.19 -1.91
C ASN A 65 3.02 6.35 -2.69
N HIS A 66 1.94 6.09 -3.45
CA HIS A 66 1.18 7.16 -4.11
C HIS A 66 0.33 7.96 -3.13
N ASP A 67 -0.18 7.36 -2.08
CA ASP A 67 -0.93 8.04 -1.02
C ASP A 67 0.00 8.97 -0.22
N LEU A 68 1.19 8.49 0.15
CA LEU A 68 2.22 9.31 0.78
C LEU A 68 2.69 10.45 -0.13
N HIS A 69 2.79 10.19 -1.45
CA HIS A 69 3.13 11.21 -2.43
C HIS A 69 2.04 12.30 -2.51
N LEU A 70 0.76 11.95 -2.43
CA LEU A 70 -0.33 12.93 -2.34
C LEU A 70 -0.17 13.83 -1.12
N LEU A 71 0.11 13.25 0.06
CA LEU A 71 0.35 14.03 1.28
C LEU A 71 1.53 15.00 1.09
N ALA A 72 2.64 14.55 0.50
CA ALA A 72 3.79 15.41 0.22
C ALA A 72 3.47 16.52 -0.78
N CYS A 73 2.70 16.24 -1.83
CA CYS A 73 2.24 17.25 -2.79
C CYS A 73 1.27 18.26 -2.18
N ALA A 74 0.54 17.89 -1.14
CA ALA A 74 -0.31 18.82 -0.41
C ALA A 74 0.49 19.87 0.36
N TYR A 75 1.64 19.49 0.89
CA TYR A 75 2.58 20.39 1.58
C TYR A 75 3.42 21.20 0.63
N ASP A 76 3.93 20.57 -0.43
CA ASP A 76 4.78 21.21 -1.44
C ASP A 76 4.31 20.85 -2.85
N ARG A 77 3.59 21.76 -3.48
CA ARG A 77 3.03 21.63 -4.84
C ARG A 77 4.10 21.44 -5.91
N THR A 78 5.35 21.84 -5.66
CA THR A 78 6.44 21.66 -6.62
C THR A 78 6.81 20.19 -6.83
N ARG A 79 6.37 19.30 -5.95
CA ARG A 79 6.54 17.84 -6.05
C ARG A 79 5.61 17.17 -7.06
N LEU A 80 4.54 17.86 -7.50
CA LEU A 80 3.64 17.36 -8.54
C LEU A 80 4.39 17.11 -9.85
N ARG A 81 4.19 15.93 -10.40
CA ARG A 81 4.75 15.52 -11.69
C ARG A 81 3.69 15.62 -12.77
N LYS A 82 4.09 15.78 -14.04
CA LYS A 82 3.17 15.84 -15.19
C LYS A 82 2.26 14.62 -15.32
N SER A 83 2.70 13.46 -14.81
CA SER A 83 1.96 12.21 -14.85
C SER A 83 1.04 12.00 -13.64
N ASP A 84 1.03 12.92 -12.67
CA ASP A 84 0.17 12.80 -11.50
C ASP A 84 -1.25 13.30 -11.78
N THR A 85 -2.24 12.57 -11.26
CA THR A 85 -3.67 12.92 -11.34
C THR A 85 -4.21 13.39 -10.00
N LEU A 86 -3.36 14.06 -9.21
CA LEU A 86 -3.63 14.44 -7.82
C LEU A 86 -4.23 15.85 -7.69
N LEU A 87 -4.09 16.69 -8.70
CA LEU A 87 -4.54 18.08 -8.66
C LEU A 87 -6.02 18.25 -8.29
N PRO A 88 -6.95 17.44 -8.83
CA PRO A 88 -8.36 17.54 -8.43
C PRO A 88 -8.60 17.34 -6.91
N ILE A 89 -7.82 16.47 -6.25
CA ILE A 89 -7.91 16.29 -4.79
C ILE A 89 -7.42 17.55 -4.07
N LEU A 90 -6.30 18.08 -4.52
CA LEU A 90 -5.63 19.22 -3.89
C LEU A 90 -6.40 20.52 -4.04
N GLU A 91 -7.27 20.65 -5.04
CA GLU A 91 -8.12 21.81 -5.32
C GLU A 91 -9.57 21.61 -4.87
N ALA A 92 -9.92 20.42 -4.38
CA ALA A 92 -11.27 20.12 -3.93
C ALA A 92 -11.65 20.95 -2.68
N PRO A 93 -12.91 21.42 -2.56
CA PRO A 93 -13.38 22.14 -1.38
C PRO A 93 -13.22 21.37 -0.07
N ASP A 94 -13.22 20.05 -0.13
CA ASP A 94 -13.06 19.11 0.99
C ASP A 94 -11.65 18.52 1.09
N SER A 95 -10.66 19.09 0.40
CA SER A 95 -9.28 18.61 0.34
C SER A 95 -8.67 18.40 1.73
N GLU A 96 -8.81 19.40 2.60
CA GLU A 96 -8.24 19.34 3.96
C GLU A 96 -8.78 18.13 4.74
N ARG A 97 -10.09 17.90 4.70
CA ARG A 97 -10.73 16.75 5.35
C ARG A 97 -10.24 15.42 4.77
N LEU A 98 -10.17 15.32 3.44
CA LEU A 98 -9.72 14.11 2.75
C LEU A 98 -8.26 13.77 3.07
N LEU A 99 -7.38 14.76 3.08
CA LEU A 99 -5.97 14.61 3.42
C LEU A 99 -5.78 14.27 4.90
N HIS A 100 -6.56 14.91 5.78
CA HIS A 100 -6.56 14.58 7.21
C HIS A 100 -6.96 13.11 7.42
N ASN A 101 -8.03 12.64 6.81
CA ASN A 101 -8.49 11.25 6.94
C ASN A 101 -7.50 10.26 6.30
N LEU A 102 -6.86 10.64 5.19
CA LEU A 102 -5.86 9.81 4.54
C LEU A 102 -4.64 9.55 5.44
N ARG A 103 -4.09 10.59 6.08
CA ARG A 103 -2.92 10.46 6.96
C ARG A 103 -3.17 9.71 8.27
N GLN A 104 -4.45 9.46 8.62
CA GLN A 104 -4.81 8.63 9.77
C GLN A 104 -4.71 7.13 9.47
N ARG A 105 -4.65 6.75 8.19
CA ARG A 105 -4.58 5.35 7.77
C ARG A 105 -3.25 4.72 8.15
N PRO A 106 -3.22 3.43 8.53
CA PRO A 106 -2.00 2.74 8.93
C PRO A 106 -1.10 2.40 7.73
N LEU A 107 0.17 2.05 8.01
CA LEU A 107 1.10 1.42 7.07
C LEU A 107 1.03 -0.11 7.11
N ALA A 108 0.57 -0.66 8.23
CA ALA A 108 0.35 -2.09 8.42
C ALA A 108 -0.97 -2.33 9.17
N HIS A 109 -1.74 -3.33 8.74
CA HIS A 109 -2.95 -3.76 9.43
C HIS A 109 -2.86 -5.25 9.72
N PHE A 110 -2.81 -5.62 10.99
CA PHE A 110 -2.75 -7.01 11.46
C PHE A 110 -4.08 -7.45 12.08
N ASP A 111 -4.72 -8.43 11.47
CA ASP A 111 -5.88 -9.14 12.04
C ASP A 111 -5.39 -10.40 12.73
N SER A 112 -5.25 -10.34 14.05
CA SER A 112 -4.79 -11.47 14.86
C SER A 112 -5.77 -12.64 14.87
N SER A 113 -7.07 -12.38 14.70
CA SER A 113 -8.09 -13.43 14.68
C SER A 113 -7.98 -14.33 13.45
N ARG A 114 -7.50 -13.79 12.34
CA ARG A 114 -7.27 -14.49 11.07
C ARG A 114 -5.81 -14.85 10.84
N ASN A 115 -4.91 -14.35 11.69
CA ASN A 115 -3.46 -14.41 11.49
C ASN A 115 -3.05 -13.88 10.11
N ILE A 116 -3.53 -12.68 9.75
CA ILE A 116 -3.27 -12.02 8.46
C ILE A 116 -2.76 -10.61 8.70
N ILE A 117 -1.70 -10.25 8.00
CA ILE A 117 -1.23 -8.87 7.94
C ILE A 117 -1.36 -8.32 6.51
N MET A 118 -1.80 -7.07 6.40
CA MET A 118 -1.83 -6.31 5.16
C MET A 118 -0.82 -5.17 5.25
N THR A 119 0.05 -5.06 4.25
CA THR A 119 0.97 -3.94 4.02
C THR A 119 0.94 -3.59 2.53
N HIS A 120 1.40 -2.40 2.14
CA HIS A 120 1.37 -2.06 0.72
C HIS A 120 2.39 -2.85 -0.11
N ALA A 121 3.66 -2.91 0.29
CA ALA A 121 4.72 -3.52 -0.52
C ALA A 121 5.27 -4.85 0.03
N GLY A 122 4.89 -5.25 1.24
CA GLY A 122 5.36 -6.47 1.88
C GLY A 122 6.09 -6.24 3.20
N ILE A 123 6.76 -7.29 3.69
CA ILE A 123 7.49 -7.29 4.96
C ILE A 123 8.89 -7.83 4.70
N PRO A 124 9.96 -7.13 5.14
CA PRO A 124 11.32 -7.63 4.95
C PRO A 124 11.56 -8.92 5.76
N PRO A 125 12.44 -9.82 5.29
CA PRO A 125 12.68 -11.11 5.92
C PRO A 125 13.25 -11.02 7.35
N ILE A 126 13.82 -9.86 7.68
CA ILE A 126 14.48 -9.60 8.96
C ILE A 126 13.52 -9.16 10.07
N TRP A 127 12.25 -8.83 9.77
CA TRP A 127 11.27 -8.40 10.76
C TRP A 127 10.24 -9.47 11.05
N SER A 128 9.84 -9.55 12.33
CA SER A 128 8.63 -10.27 12.75
C SER A 128 7.39 -9.41 12.48
N ILE A 129 6.20 -10.02 12.64
CA ILE A 129 4.94 -9.29 12.54
C ILE A 129 4.84 -8.21 13.62
N ASP A 130 5.24 -8.54 14.85
CA ASP A 130 5.23 -7.57 15.96
C ASP A 130 6.17 -6.38 15.67
N GLN A 131 7.40 -6.65 15.20
CA GLN A 131 8.34 -5.61 14.79
C GLN A 131 7.78 -4.77 13.64
N THR A 132 7.12 -5.41 12.66
CA THR A 132 6.49 -4.70 11.54
C THR A 132 5.42 -3.73 12.03
N CYS A 133 4.54 -4.16 12.92
CA CYS A 133 3.50 -3.31 13.51
C CYS A 133 4.11 -2.18 14.35
N GLN A 134 5.13 -2.47 15.16
CA GLN A 134 5.82 -1.49 15.97
C GLN A 134 6.47 -0.40 15.12
N TYR A 135 7.23 -0.78 14.09
CA TYR A 135 7.91 0.17 13.22
C TYR A 135 6.93 0.96 12.32
N ALA A 136 5.85 0.32 11.84
CA ALA A 136 4.78 1.02 11.15
C ALA A 136 4.19 2.13 12.04
N ALA A 137 3.95 1.85 13.31
CA ALA A 137 3.41 2.81 14.26
C ALA A 137 4.34 4.03 14.49
N GLU A 138 5.66 3.90 14.36
CA GLU A 138 6.60 5.03 14.44
C GLU A 138 6.33 6.04 13.32
N VAL A 139 6.19 5.59 12.08
CA VAL A 139 5.88 6.45 10.92
C VAL A 139 4.45 7.00 11.03
N GLU A 140 3.50 6.19 11.44
CA GLU A 140 2.10 6.60 11.60
C GLU A 140 1.94 7.70 12.67
N ALA A 141 2.72 7.64 13.76
CA ALA A 141 2.73 8.68 14.79
C ALA A 141 3.19 10.02 14.20
N VAL A 142 4.23 10.02 13.36
CA VAL A 142 4.73 11.22 12.69
C VAL A 142 3.73 11.75 11.65
N LEU A 143 3.09 10.88 10.88
CA LEU A 143 2.04 11.27 9.93
C LEU A 143 0.85 11.95 10.61
N ARG A 144 0.52 11.55 11.85
CA ARG A 144 -0.60 12.10 12.64
C ARG A 144 -0.22 13.36 13.42
N CYS A 145 1.06 13.66 13.57
CA CYS A 145 1.57 14.83 14.31
C CYS A 145 1.75 16.03 13.40
N ASP A 146 0.97 17.10 13.59
CA ASP A 146 1.01 18.30 12.73
C ASP A 146 2.39 19.00 12.73
N GLN A 147 3.14 18.91 13.84
CA GLN A 147 4.47 19.52 13.96
C GLN A 147 5.55 18.72 13.21
N GLN A 148 5.42 17.40 13.16
CA GLN A 148 6.44 16.51 12.56
C GLN A 148 6.15 16.16 11.10
N LEU A 149 4.88 16.19 10.70
CA LEU A 149 4.44 15.81 9.36
C LEU A 149 5.17 16.56 8.24
N PRO A 150 5.31 17.92 8.26
CA PRO A 150 6.01 18.64 7.20
C PRO A 150 7.44 18.16 7.01
N TRP A 151 8.17 18.06 8.13
CA TRP A 151 9.55 17.59 8.15
C TRP A 151 9.69 16.18 7.59
N PHE A 152 8.81 15.24 7.99
CA PHE A 152 8.85 13.88 7.48
C PHE A 152 8.55 13.81 5.98
N LEU A 153 7.52 14.52 5.50
CA LEU A 153 7.15 14.54 4.08
C LEU A 153 8.23 15.15 3.20
N ASP A 154 9.03 16.07 3.73
CA ASP A 154 10.19 16.64 3.04
C ASP A 154 11.31 15.62 2.89
N GLU A 155 11.59 14.87 3.94
CA GLU A 155 12.73 13.98 4.07
C GLU A 155 12.45 12.50 3.72
N MET A 156 11.18 12.10 3.55
CA MET A 156 10.84 10.69 3.34
C MET A 156 11.35 10.10 2.03
N TYR A 157 11.64 10.96 1.04
CA TYR A 157 12.16 10.51 -0.24
C TYR A 157 13.63 10.11 -0.15
N GLY A 158 14.00 9.12 -0.96
CA GLY A 158 15.36 8.64 -1.06
C GLY A 158 15.43 7.12 -0.98
N ASN A 159 16.61 6.60 -1.35
CA ASN A 159 16.86 5.16 -1.37
C ASN A 159 17.84 4.73 -0.25
N GLU A 160 18.42 5.71 0.44
CA GLU A 160 19.38 5.45 1.51
C GLU A 160 18.83 5.94 2.87
N PRO A 161 19.15 5.22 3.94
CA PRO A 161 19.85 3.94 3.95
C PRO A 161 19.01 2.83 3.30
N ALA A 162 19.67 1.89 2.60
CA ALA A 162 18.99 0.78 1.92
C ALA A 162 18.76 -0.43 2.82
N ARG A 163 19.29 -0.43 4.04
CA ARG A 163 19.23 -1.53 4.98
C ARG A 163 18.82 -1.06 6.37
N TRP A 164 18.01 -1.88 7.04
CA TRP A 164 17.66 -1.69 8.44
C TRP A 164 18.85 -1.92 9.37
N ASP A 165 18.96 -1.05 10.36
CA ASP A 165 19.81 -1.22 11.52
C ASP A 165 19.08 -0.64 12.74
N GLU A 166 19.14 -1.30 13.88
CA GLU A 166 18.45 -0.85 15.09
C GLU A 166 18.97 0.49 15.61
N SER A 167 20.20 0.86 15.27
CA SER A 167 20.82 2.14 15.63
C SER A 167 20.35 3.32 14.78
N LEU A 168 19.57 3.06 13.70
CA LEU A 168 19.01 4.14 12.89
C LEU A 168 18.06 4.99 13.71
N ASP A 169 18.14 6.29 13.52
CA ASP A 169 17.29 7.28 14.17
C ASP A 169 16.73 8.31 13.17
N GLY A 170 15.88 9.20 13.68
CA GLY A 170 15.32 10.32 12.93
C GLY A 170 14.76 9.94 11.55
N THR A 171 15.06 10.77 10.54
CA THR A 171 14.55 10.56 9.17
C THR A 171 15.08 9.30 8.52
N SER A 172 16.31 8.91 8.80
CA SER A 172 16.90 7.70 8.24
C SER A 172 16.13 6.46 8.65
N ARG A 173 15.74 6.35 9.93
CA ARG A 173 14.91 5.28 10.46
C ARG A 173 13.53 5.25 9.81
N LEU A 174 12.82 6.39 9.83
CA LEU A 174 11.46 6.49 9.27
C LEU A 174 11.45 6.24 7.75
N ARG A 175 12.46 6.70 7.02
CA ARG A 175 12.59 6.47 5.57
C ARG A 175 12.76 4.99 5.25
N VAL A 176 13.60 4.27 5.96
CA VAL A 176 13.81 2.83 5.75
C VAL A 176 12.54 2.06 6.04
N ILE A 177 11.84 2.35 7.14
CA ILE A 177 10.55 1.72 7.46
C ILE A 177 9.55 1.97 6.32
N THR A 178 9.41 3.22 5.90
CA THR A 178 8.53 3.61 4.79
C THR A 178 8.89 2.87 3.50
N ASN A 179 10.18 2.79 3.17
CA ASN A 179 10.65 2.10 1.96
C ASN A 179 10.33 0.60 1.98
N TYR A 180 10.51 -0.07 3.12
CA TYR A 180 10.12 -1.48 3.24
C TYR A 180 8.64 -1.68 3.03
N LEU A 181 7.82 -0.91 3.73
CA LEU A 181 6.38 -1.15 3.75
C LEU A 181 5.66 -0.65 2.49
N THR A 182 6.26 0.31 1.75
CA THR A 182 5.58 0.94 0.61
C THR A 182 6.30 0.84 -0.74
N ARG A 183 7.57 0.41 -0.79
CA ARG A 183 8.36 0.44 -2.04
C ARG A 183 9.13 -0.84 -2.34
N MET A 184 9.23 -1.77 -1.39
CA MET A 184 10.02 -2.99 -1.52
C MET A 184 9.52 -3.89 -2.64
N ARG A 185 10.45 -4.43 -3.43
CA ARG A 185 10.22 -5.51 -4.40
C ARG A 185 11.26 -6.59 -4.23
N PHE A 186 12.51 -6.20 -4.39
CA PHE A 186 13.66 -7.08 -4.21
C PHE A 186 14.42 -6.69 -2.95
N CYS A 187 14.88 -7.70 -2.23
CA CYS A 187 15.82 -7.49 -1.14
C CYS A 187 16.81 -8.65 -1.04
N ALA A 188 17.93 -8.41 -0.39
CA ALA A 188 18.87 -9.44 0.00
C ALA A 188 18.43 -10.14 1.30
N ALA A 189 19.05 -11.25 1.66
CA ALA A 189 18.70 -12.03 2.85
C ALA A 189 18.90 -11.25 4.16
N ASP A 190 19.82 -10.29 4.19
CA ASP A 190 20.08 -9.40 5.32
C ASP A 190 19.12 -8.19 5.37
N GLY A 191 18.14 -8.15 4.46
CA GLY A 191 17.18 -7.07 4.34
C GLY A 191 17.61 -5.89 3.47
N THR A 192 18.81 -5.87 2.90
CA THR A 192 19.22 -4.77 2.02
C THR A 192 18.28 -4.64 0.83
N LEU A 193 17.73 -3.43 0.61
CA LEU A 193 16.75 -3.13 -0.44
C LEU A 193 17.39 -2.83 -1.78
N ASP A 194 16.84 -3.37 -2.87
CA ASP A 194 16.99 -2.77 -4.19
C ASP A 194 15.72 -1.97 -4.53
N LEU A 195 15.85 -0.64 -4.53
CA LEU A 195 14.77 0.29 -4.86
C LEU A 195 14.86 0.86 -6.30
N LYS A 196 15.86 0.43 -7.06
CA LYS A 196 16.08 0.87 -8.45
C LYS A 196 15.34 -0.01 -9.45
N SER A 197 15.38 -1.32 -9.24
CA SER A 197 14.80 -2.28 -10.16
C SER A 197 13.28 -2.37 -10.01
N LYS A 198 12.59 -2.19 -11.14
CA LYS A 198 11.13 -2.37 -11.26
C LYS A 198 10.80 -3.58 -12.13
N ALA A 199 11.78 -4.44 -12.32
CA ALA A 199 11.76 -5.56 -13.25
C ALA A 199 10.75 -6.65 -12.89
N ASN A 200 10.57 -7.58 -13.82
CA ASN A 200 9.82 -8.81 -13.56
C ASN A 200 10.52 -9.60 -12.42
N PRO A 201 9.78 -10.33 -11.59
CA PRO A 201 10.35 -11.13 -10.50
C PRO A 201 11.45 -12.13 -10.92
N LYS A 202 11.53 -12.46 -12.21
CA LYS A 202 12.55 -13.34 -12.75
C LYS A 202 13.89 -12.63 -13.03
N ASP A 203 13.85 -11.31 -13.14
CA ASP A 203 14.99 -10.48 -13.54
C ASP A 203 15.55 -9.75 -12.30
N ALA A 204 15.61 -10.44 -11.17
CA ALA A 204 16.18 -9.91 -9.94
C ALA A 204 17.67 -9.58 -10.13
N PRO A 205 18.16 -8.46 -9.61
CA PRO A 205 19.59 -8.15 -9.61
C PRO A 205 20.41 -9.21 -8.85
N ASP A 206 21.68 -9.34 -9.18
CA ASP A 206 22.59 -10.25 -8.50
C ASP A 206 22.61 -9.99 -6.98
N GLY A 207 22.49 -11.03 -6.18
CA GLY A 207 22.43 -10.96 -4.73
C GLY A 207 21.06 -10.59 -4.14
N TYR A 208 20.06 -10.30 -4.99
CA TYR A 208 18.71 -9.97 -4.58
C TYR A 208 17.68 -10.98 -5.08
N CYS A 209 16.57 -11.07 -4.40
CA CYS A 209 15.42 -11.84 -4.88
C CYS A 209 14.10 -11.15 -4.47
N PRO A 210 12.96 -11.52 -5.06
CA PRO A 210 11.67 -11.10 -4.56
C PRO A 210 11.54 -11.36 -3.06
N TRP A 211 11.20 -10.34 -2.28
CA TRP A 211 11.19 -10.41 -0.82
C TRP A 211 10.44 -11.64 -0.27
N PHE A 212 9.35 -12.03 -0.92
CA PHE A 212 8.50 -13.15 -0.50
C PHE A 212 9.10 -14.53 -0.77
N LYS A 213 10.24 -14.63 -1.45
CA LYS A 213 11.00 -15.88 -1.63
C LYS A 213 12.01 -16.13 -0.51
N LEU A 214 12.29 -15.14 0.30
CA LEU A 214 13.18 -15.25 1.45
C LEU A 214 12.46 -15.90 2.63
N PRO A 215 13.18 -16.62 3.52
CA PRO A 215 12.62 -17.13 4.76
C PRO A 215 12.06 -15.99 5.61
N ARG A 216 10.85 -16.16 6.12
CA ARG A 216 10.18 -15.18 6.99
C ARG A 216 10.33 -15.57 8.46
N ARG A 217 10.30 -14.60 9.37
CA ARG A 217 10.31 -14.87 10.82
C ARG A 217 8.99 -15.49 11.30
N ASP A 218 7.86 -15.09 10.71
CA ASP A 218 6.52 -15.61 11.01
C ASP A 218 5.93 -16.29 9.76
N PRO A 219 6.36 -17.54 9.46
CA PRO A 219 6.00 -18.23 8.22
C PRO A 219 4.50 -18.57 8.13
N ASP A 220 3.83 -18.74 9.26
CA ASP A 220 2.41 -19.13 9.34
C ASP A 220 1.46 -17.94 9.16
N THR A 221 1.95 -16.70 9.28
CA THR A 221 1.12 -15.51 9.05
C THR A 221 0.93 -15.28 7.57
N ARG A 222 -0.32 -15.12 7.15
CA ARG A 222 -0.67 -14.74 5.77
C ARG A 222 -0.38 -13.27 5.54
N ILE A 223 0.17 -12.94 4.35
CA ILE A 223 0.45 -11.55 3.97
C ILE A 223 -0.36 -11.19 2.74
N ILE A 224 -1.06 -10.05 2.78
CA ILE A 224 -1.76 -9.44 1.65
C ILE A 224 -1.04 -8.15 1.30
N PHE A 225 -0.73 -7.96 0.00
CA PHE A 225 0.01 -6.78 -0.46
C PHE A 225 -0.32 -6.39 -1.91
N GLY A 226 0.05 -5.18 -2.30
CA GLY A 226 -0.10 -4.58 -3.62
C GLY A 226 1.21 -4.23 -4.30
N HIS A 227 1.33 -2.99 -4.76
CA HIS A 227 2.55 -2.31 -5.21
C HIS A 227 3.26 -2.89 -6.44
N TRP A 228 3.24 -4.19 -6.66
CA TRP A 228 4.07 -4.82 -7.69
C TRP A 228 3.23 -5.36 -8.85
N ALA A 229 2.77 -4.45 -9.72
CA ALA A 229 1.93 -4.75 -10.88
C ALA A 229 2.51 -5.84 -11.80
N ALA A 230 3.85 -5.90 -11.95
CA ALA A 230 4.51 -6.90 -12.78
C ALA A 230 4.34 -8.36 -12.29
N LEU A 231 3.87 -8.56 -11.05
CA LEU A 231 3.46 -9.89 -10.55
C LEU A 231 2.13 -10.34 -11.18
N GLU A 232 1.29 -9.42 -11.65
CA GLU A 232 -0.08 -9.70 -12.11
C GLU A 232 -0.89 -10.54 -11.09
N GLY A 233 -0.61 -10.35 -9.80
CA GLY A 233 -1.21 -11.13 -8.71
C GLY A 233 -0.76 -12.60 -8.65
N LYS A 234 0.30 -12.98 -9.36
CA LYS A 234 0.79 -14.35 -9.50
C LYS A 234 1.97 -14.61 -8.57
N VAL A 235 1.70 -15.01 -7.34
CA VAL A 235 2.71 -15.49 -6.38
C VAL A 235 2.42 -16.93 -6.02
N LYS A 236 3.44 -17.79 -6.09
CA LYS A 236 3.34 -19.24 -5.80
C LYS A 236 3.96 -19.60 -4.45
N VAL A 237 3.92 -18.67 -3.49
CA VAL A 237 4.39 -18.91 -2.12
C VAL A 237 3.16 -19.02 -1.22
N PRO A 238 2.98 -20.11 -0.48
CA PRO A 238 1.86 -20.28 0.43
C PRO A 238 1.76 -19.11 1.42
N GLY A 239 0.54 -18.66 1.69
CA GLY A 239 0.29 -17.55 2.61
C GLY A 239 0.60 -16.14 2.06
N ILE A 240 1.14 -16.00 0.84
CA ILE A 240 1.45 -14.70 0.23
C ILE A 240 0.43 -14.37 -0.86
N ASN A 241 -0.26 -13.25 -0.71
CA ASN A 241 -1.33 -12.82 -1.62
C ASN A 241 -1.00 -11.45 -2.22
N ALA A 242 -0.50 -11.45 -3.46
CA ALA A 242 -0.36 -10.22 -4.25
C ALA A 242 -1.71 -9.88 -4.90
N LEU A 243 -2.14 -8.62 -4.78
CA LEU A 243 -3.41 -8.16 -5.33
C LEU A 243 -3.27 -7.05 -6.38
N ASP A 244 -2.10 -6.42 -6.51
CA ASP A 244 -1.85 -5.49 -7.61
C ASP A 244 -1.78 -6.26 -8.92
N THR A 245 -2.77 -6.03 -9.76
CA THR A 245 -2.92 -6.64 -11.09
C THR A 245 -2.90 -5.63 -12.21
N GLY A 246 -2.39 -4.42 -11.91
CA GLY A 246 -2.09 -3.39 -12.91
C GLY A 246 -3.32 -2.73 -13.52
N CYS A 247 -4.36 -2.46 -12.72
CA CYS A 247 -5.59 -1.82 -13.19
C CYS A 247 -5.30 -0.53 -13.96
N VAL A 248 -4.57 0.38 -13.38
CA VAL A 248 -4.25 1.67 -13.99
C VAL A 248 -3.47 1.57 -15.30
N TRP A 249 -2.90 0.41 -15.59
CA TRP A 249 -2.19 0.10 -16.83
C TRP A 249 -3.07 -0.64 -17.85
N GLY A 250 -4.41 -0.61 -17.69
CA GLY A 250 -5.36 -1.25 -18.60
C GLY A 250 -5.59 -2.75 -18.37
N ASN A 251 -5.02 -3.30 -17.29
CA ASN A 251 -5.22 -4.70 -16.91
C ASN A 251 -6.52 -4.88 -16.12
N ARG A 252 -6.48 -5.39 -14.92
CA ARG A 252 -7.63 -5.71 -14.07
C ARG A 252 -7.44 -5.18 -12.66
N LEU A 253 -8.54 -4.85 -11.99
CA LEU A 253 -8.59 -4.73 -10.54
C LEU A 253 -8.97 -6.09 -9.96
N THR A 254 -8.32 -6.52 -8.89
CA THR A 254 -8.59 -7.79 -8.21
C THR A 254 -9.13 -7.54 -6.81
N LEU A 255 -10.25 -8.16 -6.50
CA LEU A 255 -10.85 -8.26 -5.18
C LEU A 255 -10.75 -9.70 -4.71
N MET A 256 -10.32 -9.94 -3.49
CA MET A 256 -10.20 -11.27 -2.89
C MET A 256 -11.06 -11.36 -1.63
N ASN A 257 -11.89 -12.38 -1.53
CA ASN A 257 -12.47 -12.75 -0.24
C ASN A 257 -11.35 -13.27 0.68
N VAL A 258 -11.15 -12.62 1.81
CA VAL A 258 -9.99 -12.87 2.69
C VAL A 258 -10.06 -14.25 3.35
N ASP A 259 -11.27 -14.74 3.64
CA ASP A 259 -11.47 -16.01 4.32
C ASP A 259 -11.37 -17.20 3.36
N SER A 260 -12.03 -17.15 2.19
CA SER A 260 -12.01 -18.23 1.20
C SER A 260 -10.82 -18.20 0.24
N GLY A 261 -10.20 -17.01 0.05
CA GLY A 261 -9.18 -16.78 -0.96
C GLY A 261 -9.72 -16.66 -2.40
N GLU A 262 -11.03 -16.69 -2.60
CA GLU A 262 -11.66 -16.50 -3.90
C GLU A 262 -11.38 -15.12 -4.45
N LYS A 263 -11.04 -15.03 -5.75
CA LYS A 263 -10.66 -13.79 -6.42
C LYS A 263 -11.61 -13.42 -7.54
N HIS A 264 -12.18 -12.23 -7.43
CA HIS A 264 -12.98 -11.54 -8.45
C HIS A 264 -12.12 -10.53 -9.21
N ARG A 265 -12.40 -10.32 -10.50
CA ARG A 265 -11.58 -9.44 -11.33
C ARG A 265 -12.43 -8.63 -12.31
N CYS A 266 -12.33 -7.31 -12.22
CA CYS A 266 -12.95 -6.39 -13.17
C CYS A 266 -11.89 -5.83 -14.14
N LYS A 267 -12.20 -5.81 -15.44
CA LYS A 267 -11.31 -5.25 -16.46
C LYS A 267 -11.29 -3.73 -16.35
N CYS A 268 -10.11 -3.16 -16.29
CA CYS A 268 -9.93 -1.71 -16.27
C CYS A 268 -9.85 -1.19 -17.72
N ARG A 269 -10.74 -0.24 -18.05
CA ARG A 269 -10.76 0.46 -19.33
C ARG A 269 -10.51 1.93 -19.04
N HIS A 270 -9.57 2.52 -19.74
CA HIS A 270 -9.29 3.95 -19.72
C HIS A 270 -9.71 4.57 -21.03
#